data_e41f8ed0505bee62808df6a48d30684e
#
_entry.id   e41f8ed0505bee62808df6a48d30684e
#
_cell.length_a   1.000
_cell.length_b   1.000
_cell.length_c   1.000
_cell.angle_alpha   90.00
_cell.angle_beta   90.00
_cell.angle_gamma   90.00
#
_symmetry.space_group_name_H-M   'P 1'
#
loop_
_entity.id
_entity.type
_entity.pdbx_description
1 polymer ?
#
loop_
_entity_poly.entity_id
_entity_poly.type
_entity_poly.pdbx_seq_one_letter_code
_entity_poly.pdbx_strand_id
1 'polypeptide(L)'
;MKKRLFSLLCLLGAVSGLFAGDTAYLFSYFINDSRDGLHLAYSLDGLTWTPLNHGKSFLIPTVGKNRLMRDPSICQAPDGTFHMVWTSSWTDRIIGYASSPDLIHWSEQRSIPVMMHEPAAHNCWAPELFYDEPSQTYYIFWATTIPGRHKEVPVIESEKGLNHRIYYVTTKDFNTFSETKLFFNPDFSVIDAAIVRDPVMKDLIMVVKNENSLPAEKNLRITRTTRIEDGFPTTVSPSITGDYWCEGPAPLFVDDVLYVYFDKYRNHQYGAVCSRDHGKTWEDVSDRVSFPKGIRHGTAFTVEKAVLDKLLRIHNFNPLVPDNIADPSLSKFGDTYYLYGTTDIDKGLSQAGTPVVWKSKDFVNWSFDGSHIVGFDWHKGHEYVNAKGEKKTGYFRYWAPGRVVEKNGEYYLYTTFVKPDENARTYVLKSDRPEGPFLFAGRNSISSHSLDGFDQSCIAPDIDGEPFVDDDGTAYLFWRRRMAARMTDDWQHLTGDTIVMSTARQGYSEGPVMFKRKGIYYYIYTLRGNQNYVNAYMMSRQSPLSGFEKPEGNDIFLFSSIANNVWGPGHGNVFYNEETDDYI
;
A
#
# COMPACT_ATOMS: atom_id res chain seq x y z
N MET A 1 15.13 -58.35 -43.88
CA MET A 1 15.76 -57.75 -42.71
C MET A 1 15.29 -56.30 -42.58
N LYS A 2 14.25 -56.04 -41.78
CA LYS A 2 13.77 -54.70 -41.48
C LYS A 2 13.80 -54.53 -39.94
N LYS A 3 14.71 -53.68 -39.44
CA LYS A 3 14.81 -53.30 -38.03
C LYS A 3 13.70 -52.28 -37.71
N ARG A 4 12.85 -52.60 -36.78
CA ARG A 4 11.89 -51.66 -36.18
C ARG A 4 12.57 -50.95 -34.99
N LEU A 5 12.66 -49.64 -35.09
CA LEU A 5 13.09 -48.76 -34.00
C LEU A 5 11.88 -48.45 -33.12
N PHE A 6 11.95 -48.84 -31.86
CA PHE A 6 10.98 -48.43 -30.82
C PHE A 6 11.46 -47.10 -30.25
N SER A 7 10.70 -46.01 -30.45
CA SER A 7 10.90 -44.74 -29.76
C SER A 7 10.18 -44.81 -28.44
N LEU A 8 10.96 -44.79 -27.38
CA LEU A 8 10.48 -44.62 -25.99
C LEU A 8 10.34 -43.10 -25.72
N LEU A 9 9.10 -42.60 -25.66
CA LEU A 9 8.79 -41.23 -25.24
C LEU A 9 8.84 -41.21 -23.71
N CYS A 10 9.93 -40.69 -23.14
CA CYS A 10 9.97 -40.31 -21.73
C CYS A 10 9.21 -38.98 -21.56
N LEU A 11 8.02 -39.03 -20.99
CA LEU A 11 7.39 -37.85 -20.36
C LEU A 11 8.21 -37.49 -19.12
N LEU A 12 9.07 -36.51 -19.23
CA LEU A 12 9.61 -35.80 -18.08
C LEU A 12 8.50 -34.86 -17.56
N GLY A 13 7.83 -35.28 -16.53
CA GLY A 13 7.07 -34.36 -15.69
C GLY A 13 8.04 -33.39 -15.02
N ALA A 14 8.00 -32.15 -15.41
CA ALA A 14 8.72 -31.10 -14.69
C ALA A 14 8.06 -30.91 -13.32
N VAL A 15 8.62 -31.57 -12.30
CA VAL A 15 8.44 -31.17 -10.93
C VAL A 15 9.27 -29.90 -10.78
N SER A 16 8.62 -28.74 -10.80
CA SER A 16 9.25 -27.48 -10.43
C SER A 16 9.50 -27.52 -8.92
N GLY A 17 10.67 -28.03 -8.55
CA GLY A 17 11.23 -27.82 -7.22
C GLY A 17 11.56 -26.33 -7.10
N LEU A 18 10.83 -25.60 -6.29
CA LEU A 18 11.22 -24.27 -5.83
C LEU A 18 12.59 -24.39 -5.16
N PHE A 19 13.57 -23.68 -5.70
CA PHE A 19 14.87 -23.56 -5.06
C PHE A 19 14.73 -22.73 -3.79
N ALA A 20 15.43 -23.06 -2.72
CA ALA A 20 15.41 -22.40 -1.40
C ALA A 20 15.73 -20.88 -1.42
N GLY A 21 15.91 -20.26 -2.57
CA GLY A 21 16.12 -18.82 -2.78
C GLY A 21 14.88 -18.04 -3.26
N ASP A 22 13.76 -18.73 -3.59
CA ASP A 22 12.59 -18.09 -4.21
C ASP A 22 11.40 -17.93 -3.26
N THR A 23 11.60 -18.20 -1.98
CA THR A 23 10.56 -18.21 -0.95
C THR A 23 10.82 -17.11 0.09
N ALA A 24 9.75 -16.48 0.57
CA ALA A 24 9.74 -15.57 1.71
C ALA A 24 8.55 -15.89 2.62
N TYR A 25 8.61 -15.41 3.86
CA TYR A 25 7.56 -15.61 4.85
C TYR A 25 6.94 -14.26 5.19
N LEU A 26 5.62 -14.22 5.27
CA LEU A 26 4.86 -13.07 5.69
C LEU A 26 4.09 -13.36 6.97
N PHE A 27 3.85 -12.32 7.74
CA PHE A 27 3.05 -12.36 8.96
C PHE A 27 2.03 -11.24 8.92
N SER A 28 0.74 -11.57 8.88
CA SER A 28 -0.33 -10.62 9.09
C SER A 28 -0.53 -10.39 10.59
N TYR A 29 -0.76 -9.15 11.02
CA TYR A 29 -0.96 -8.85 12.43
C TYR A 29 -1.75 -7.55 12.61
N PHE A 30 -2.20 -7.31 13.83
CA PHE A 30 -2.73 -6.02 14.26
C PHE A 30 -1.92 -5.47 15.44
N ILE A 31 -2.09 -4.21 15.75
CA ILE A 31 -1.48 -3.54 16.89
C ILE A 31 -2.54 -2.85 17.75
N ASN A 32 -2.21 -2.60 19.03
CA ASN A 32 -3.03 -1.83 19.97
C ASN A 32 -4.52 -2.19 19.99
N ASP A 33 -5.40 -1.21 19.70
CA ASP A 33 -6.85 -1.36 19.71
C ASP A 33 -7.42 -1.94 18.40
N SER A 34 -6.55 -2.26 17.41
CA SER A 34 -6.92 -2.88 16.14
C SER A 34 -7.80 -2.04 15.20
N ARG A 35 -7.88 -0.73 15.39
CA ARG A 35 -8.65 0.18 14.54
C ARG A 35 -7.84 0.77 13.40
N ASP A 36 -6.54 0.74 13.52
CA ASP A 36 -5.61 1.13 12.46
C ASP A 36 -5.47 0.07 11.37
N GLY A 37 -5.85 -1.18 11.65
CA GLY A 37 -6.09 -2.20 10.65
C GLY A 37 -4.98 -3.23 10.47
N LEU A 38 -4.85 -3.71 9.23
CA LEU A 38 -3.91 -4.76 8.83
C LEU A 38 -2.48 -4.24 8.80
N HIS A 39 -1.59 -4.96 9.48
CA HIS A 39 -0.14 -4.82 9.34
C HIS A 39 0.47 -6.09 8.78
N LEU A 40 1.60 -5.95 8.09
CA LEU A 40 2.37 -7.07 7.57
C LEU A 40 3.84 -6.94 8.02
N ALA A 41 4.45 -8.08 8.33
CA ALA A 41 5.88 -8.22 8.51
C ALA A 41 6.40 -9.33 7.59
N TYR A 42 7.69 -9.31 7.30
CA TYR A 42 8.34 -10.36 6.52
C TYR A 42 9.53 -10.96 7.25
N SER A 43 9.84 -12.18 6.90
CA SER A 43 11.06 -12.88 7.31
C SER A 43 11.63 -13.68 6.15
N LEU A 44 12.95 -13.87 6.15
CA LEU A 44 13.65 -14.77 5.22
C LEU A 44 14.18 -16.03 5.94
N ASP A 45 14.14 -16.04 7.27
CA ASP A 45 14.68 -17.12 8.11
C ASP A 45 13.66 -17.69 9.13
N GLY A 46 12.46 -17.11 9.20
CA GLY A 46 11.45 -17.46 10.20
C GLY A 46 11.77 -16.99 11.62
N LEU A 47 12.89 -16.32 11.83
CA LEU A 47 13.34 -15.87 13.14
C LEU A 47 13.27 -14.35 13.29
N THR A 48 13.71 -13.62 12.27
CA THR A 48 13.72 -12.16 12.27
C THR A 48 12.58 -11.63 11.43
N TRP A 49 11.59 -11.01 12.07
CA TRP A 49 10.42 -10.44 11.42
C TRP A 49 10.52 -8.92 11.35
N THR A 50 10.60 -8.40 10.14
CA THR A 50 10.73 -6.97 9.84
C THR A 50 9.39 -6.41 9.39
N PRO A 51 8.90 -5.28 9.97
CA PRO A 51 7.64 -4.70 9.54
C PRO A 51 7.75 -4.17 8.11
N LEU A 52 6.73 -4.44 7.31
CA LEU A 52 6.52 -3.84 5.99
C LEU A 52 5.84 -2.48 6.12
N ASN A 53 5.88 -1.68 5.08
CA ASN A 53 5.26 -0.35 5.03
C ASN A 53 5.64 0.54 6.25
N HIS A 54 6.88 0.39 6.76
CA HIS A 54 7.37 1.09 7.96
C HIS A 54 6.46 0.94 9.20
N GLY A 55 5.78 -0.20 9.31
CA GLY A 55 4.82 -0.47 10.37
C GLY A 55 3.50 0.28 10.23
N LYS A 56 3.22 0.91 9.09
CA LYS A 56 1.90 1.49 8.79
C LYS A 56 0.92 0.42 8.32
N SER A 57 -0.36 0.69 8.51
CA SER A 57 -1.45 -0.20 8.07
C SER A 57 -1.55 -0.31 6.55
N PHE A 58 -1.90 -1.50 6.07
CA PHE A 58 -2.23 -1.79 4.66
C PHE A 58 -3.72 -1.67 4.36
N LEU A 59 -4.58 -1.86 5.36
CA LEU A 59 -6.04 -1.80 5.21
C LEU A 59 -6.69 -1.41 6.52
N ILE A 60 -7.45 -0.32 6.52
CA ILE A 60 -8.22 0.15 7.69
C ILE A 60 -9.60 -0.52 7.70
N PRO A 61 -10.08 -1.07 8.84
CA PRO A 61 -11.36 -1.77 8.90
C PRO A 61 -12.56 -0.84 8.75
N THR A 62 -13.52 -1.25 7.93
CA THR A 62 -14.76 -0.50 7.67
C THR A 62 -16.02 -1.27 8.04
N VAL A 63 -15.92 -2.59 8.26
CA VAL A 63 -17.06 -3.47 8.56
C VAL A 63 -17.10 -3.90 10.02
N GLY A 64 -18.27 -4.37 10.45
CA GLY A 64 -18.53 -4.80 11.82
C GLY A 64 -18.93 -3.68 12.77
N LYS A 65 -19.59 -4.04 13.87
CA LYS A 65 -20.14 -3.11 14.86
C LYS A 65 -19.08 -2.17 15.48
N ASN A 66 -17.89 -2.69 15.75
CA ASN A 66 -16.79 -1.94 16.38
C ASN A 66 -15.73 -1.49 15.35
N ARG A 67 -15.81 -1.95 14.11
CA ARG A 67 -14.80 -1.71 13.06
C ARG A 67 -13.39 -2.02 13.54
N LEU A 68 -13.22 -3.22 14.10
CA LEU A 68 -11.91 -3.73 14.50
C LEU A 68 -11.34 -4.60 13.38
N MET A 69 -10.03 -4.71 13.33
CA MET A 69 -9.32 -5.75 12.57
C MET A 69 -8.38 -6.46 13.53
N ARG A 70 -8.92 -7.46 14.22
CA ARG A 70 -8.15 -8.33 15.11
C ARG A 70 -7.97 -9.67 14.42
N ASP A 71 -6.90 -10.33 14.77
CA ASP A 71 -6.63 -11.70 14.37
C ASP A 71 -6.75 -11.88 12.82
N PRO A 72 -6.08 -11.03 11.99
CA PRO A 72 -6.22 -11.12 10.54
C PRO A 72 -5.55 -12.39 10.03
N SER A 73 -6.35 -13.27 9.42
CA SER A 73 -5.88 -14.52 8.80
C SER A 73 -5.89 -14.39 7.28
N ILE A 74 -4.75 -14.67 6.66
CA ILE A 74 -4.55 -14.58 5.21
C ILE A 74 -4.17 -15.95 4.64
N CYS A 75 -4.81 -16.30 3.52
CA CYS A 75 -4.50 -17.48 2.73
C CYS A 75 -4.38 -17.10 1.26
N GLN A 76 -3.34 -17.58 0.56
CA GLN A 76 -3.20 -17.40 -0.88
C GLN A 76 -3.92 -18.53 -1.62
N ALA A 77 -4.76 -18.16 -2.58
CA ALA A 77 -5.45 -19.05 -3.48
C ALA A 77 -4.51 -19.59 -4.57
N PRO A 78 -4.85 -20.72 -5.24
CA PRO A 78 -4.07 -21.24 -6.36
C PRO A 78 -3.96 -20.31 -7.56
N ASP A 79 -4.88 -19.36 -7.72
CA ASP A 79 -4.85 -18.32 -8.77
C ASP A 79 -4.00 -17.10 -8.40
N GLY A 80 -3.36 -17.12 -7.21
CA GLY A 80 -2.53 -16.05 -6.69
C GLY A 80 -3.27 -15.02 -5.83
N THR A 81 -4.61 -15.04 -5.82
CA THR A 81 -5.41 -14.11 -5.00
C THR A 81 -5.21 -14.38 -3.50
N PHE A 82 -5.03 -13.35 -2.72
CA PHE A 82 -5.00 -13.40 -1.26
C PHE A 82 -6.41 -13.15 -0.72
N HIS A 83 -6.87 -14.04 0.15
CA HIS A 83 -8.12 -13.89 0.87
C HIS A 83 -7.81 -13.64 2.35
N MET A 84 -8.54 -12.73 2.97
CA MET A 84 -8.36 -12.39 4.37
C MET A 84 -9.69 -12.40 5.11
N VAL A 85 -9.68 -12.97 6.32
CA VAL A 85 -10.76 -12.86 7.30
C VAL A 85 -10.24 -12.28 8.61
N TRP A 86 -11.12 -11.64 9.40
CA TRP A 86 -10.72 -11.05 10.68
C TRP A 86 -11.88 -10.88 11.66
N THR A 87 -11.56 -10.76 12.94
CA THR A 87 -12.50 -10.36 14.00
C THR A 87 -12.85 -8.89 13.86
N SER A 88 -14.10 -8.59 13.54
CA SER A 88 -14.58 -7.22 13.27
C SER A 88 -15.17 -6.51 14.50
N SER A 89 -15.45 -7.27 15.58
CA SER A 89 -16.07 -6.77 16.81
C SER A 89 -15.88 -7.72 17.98
N TRP A 90 -15.98 -7.17 19.19
CA TRP A 90 -15.99 -7.98 20.42
C TRP A 90 -17.25 -8.81 20.60
N THR A 91 -18.39 -8.35 20.09
CA THR A 91 -19.70 -8.95 20.31
C THR A 91 -20.53 -8.89 19.04
N ASP A 92 -20.09 -9.57 17.98
CA ASP A 92 -20.79 -9.63 16.71
C ASP A 92 -20.94 -11.07 16.23
N ARG A 93 -21.88 -11.30 15.32
CA ARG A 93 -22.17 -12.61 14.73
C ARG A 93 -21.72 -12.71 13.29
N ILE A 94 -20.81 -11.82 12.94
CA ILE A 94 -20.17 -11.75 11.62
C ILE A 94 -18.66 -11.77 11.79
N ILE A 95 -17.96 -12.06 10.71
CA ILE A 95 -16.53 -11.83 10.52
C ILE A 95 -16.32 -10.88 9.35
N GLY A 96 -15.19 -10.18 9.33
CA GLY A 96 -14.79 -9.36 8.17
C GLY A 96 -14.13 -10.21 7.08
N TYR A 97 -14.22 -9.75 5.84
CA TYR A 97 -13.57 -10.36 4.67
C TYR A 97 -13.15 -9.30 3.66
N ALA A 98 -11.99 -9.49 3.06
CA ALA A 98 -11.52 -8.80 1.85
C ALA A 98 -10.58 -9.71 1.06
N SER A 99 -10.37 -9.40 -0.22
CA SER A 99 -9.39 -10.09 -1.06
C SER A 99 -8.43 -9.08 -1.71
N SER A 100 -7.26 -9.57 -2.10
CA SER A 100 -6.24 -8.76 -2.75
C SER A 100 -5.45 -9.58 -3.78
N PRO A 101 -5.11 -9.03 -4.95
CA PRO A 101 -4.22 -9.71 -5.90
C PRO A 101 -2.74 -9.64 -5.47
N ASP A 102 -2.37 -8.76 -4.52
CA ASP A 102 -0.98 -8.38 -4.27
C ASP A 102 -0.68 -7.95 -2.82
N LEU A 103 -1.64 -8.04 -1.90
CA LEU A 103 -1.58 -7.58 -0.50
C LEU A 103 -1.51 -6.05 -0.34
N ILE A 104 -1.56 -5.29 -1.43
CA ILE A 104 -1.53 -3.82 -1.48
C ILE A 104 -2.92 -3.29 -1.80
N HIS A 105 -3.50 -3.78 -2.89
CA HIS A 105 -4.80 -3.36 -3.39
C HIS A 105 -5.87 -4.33 -2.89
N TRP A 106 -6.71 -3.85 -1.99
CA TRP A 106 -7.75 -4.64 -1.36
C TRP A 106 -9.13 -4.36 -1.98
N SER A 107 -9.92 -5.41 -2.11
CA SER A 107 -11.33 -5.31 -2.53
C SER A 107 -12.14 -4.48 -1.51
N GLU A 108 -13.37 -4.12 -1.88
CA GLU A 108 -14.35 -3.66 -0.92
C GLU A 108 -14.50 -4.68 0.21
N GLN A 109 -14.49 -4.20 1.46
CA GLN A 109 -14.63 -5.05 2.64
C GLN A 109 -16.08 -5.51 2.79
N ARG A 110 -16.27 -6.78 3.14
CA ARG A 110 -17.58 -7.38 3.32
C ARG A 110 -17.70 -8.05 4.69
N SER A 111 -18.92 -8.16 5.17
CA SER A 111 -19.25 -8.96 6.35
C SER A 111 -19.75 -10.32 5.93
N ILE A 112 -19.18 -11.40 6.51
CA ILE A 112 -19.70 -12.77 6.35
C ILE A 112 -20.57 -13.10 7.57
N PRO A 113 -21.89 -13.37 7.40
CA PRO A 113 -22.85 -13.53 8.50
C PRO A 113 -22.83 -14.95 9.08
N VAL A 114 -21.67 -15.38 9.60
CA VAL A 114 -21.38 -16.77 9.99
C VAL A 114 -22.23 -17.32 11.16
N MET A 115 -22.70 -16.46 12.08
CA MET A 115 -23.51 -16.87 13.25
C MET A 115 -24.86 -16.16 13.32
N MET A 116 -25.37 -15.58 12.23
CA MET A 116 -26.64 -14.84 12.25
C MET A 116 -27.85 -15.76 12.47
N HIS A 117 -27.75 -17.05 12.16
CA HIS A 117 -28.76 -18.07 12.42
C HIS A 117 -28.89 -18.45 13.90
N GLU A 118 -27.90 -18.08 14.74
CA GLU A 118 -27.85 -18.37 16.19
C GLU A 118 -27.94 -17.04 16.98
N PRO A 119 -29.14 -16.60 17.37
CA PRO A 119 -29.33 -15.32 18.05
C PRO A 119 -28.60 -15.21 19.39
N ALA A 120 -28.34 -16.34 20.06
CA ALA A 120 -27.64 -16.40 21.34
C ALA A 120 -26.11 -16.37 21.20
N ALA A 121 -25.55 -16.48 19.99
CA ALA A 121 -24.12 -16.41 19.79
C ALA A 121 -23.57 -15.05 20.25
N HIS A 122 -22.57 -15.09 21.13
CA HIS A 122 -22.01 -13.89 21.76
C HIS A 122 -20.97 -13.19 20.87
N ASN A 123 -20.15 -13.95 20.19
CA ASN A 123 -18.97 -13.47 19.48
C ASN A 123 -18.59 -14.37 18.30
N CYS A 124 -17.75 -13.84 17.39
CA CYS A 124 -17.01 -14.60 16.38
C CYS A 124 -15.55 -14.11 16.42
N TRP A 125 -14.71 -14.80 17.20
CA TRP A 125 -13.33 -14.39 17.44
C TRP A 125 -12.32 -15.24 16.70
N ALA A 126 -11.20 -14.61 16.35
CA ALA A 126 -10.04 -15.23 15.72
C ALA A 126 -10.45 -16.16 14.57
N PRO A 127 -11.11 -15.63 13.52
CA PRO A 127 -11.40 -16.43 12.36
C PRO A 127 -10.10 -16.77 11.65
N GLU A 128 -9.96 -18.05 11.30
CA GLU A 128 -8.82 -18.58 10.58
C GLU A 128 -9.26 -19.14 9.23
N LEU A 129 -8.43 -18.98 8.22
CA LEU A 129 -8.70 -19.37 6.84
C LEU A 129 -7.72 -20.45 6.41
N PHE A 130 -8.23 -21.61 6.03
CA PHE A 130 -7.43 -22.72 5.51
C PHE A 130 -7.96 -23.17 4.16
N TYR A 131 -7.09 -23.26 3.15
CA TYR A 131 -7.41 -23.85 1.86
C TYR A 131 -7.00 -25.33 1.83
N ASP A 132 -7.99 -26.21 1.65
CA ASP A 132 -7.74 -27.63 1.46
C ASP A 132 -7.61 -27.94 -0.04
N GLU A 133 -6.37 -28.10 -0.49
CA GLU A 133 -6.04 -28.34 -1.90
C GLU A 133 -6.72 -29.61 -2.47
N PRO A 134 -6.78 -30.76 -1.76
CA PRO A 134 -7.43 -31.95 -2.30
C PRO A 134 -8.92 -31.75 -2.62
N SER A 135 -9.67 -31.03 -1.78
CA SER A 135 -11.10 -30.77 -2.00
C SER A 135 -11.36 -29.45 -2.75
N GLN A 136 -10.32 -28.66 -3.00
CA GLN A 136 -10.41 -27.30 -3.56
C GLN A 136 -11.44 -26.43 -2.82
N THR A 137 -11.37 -26.45 -1.49
CA THR A 137 -12.37 -25.83 -0.62
C THR A 137 -11.67 -25.02 0.47
N TYR A 138 -12.17 -23.82 0.70
CA TYR A 138 -11.74 -23.00 1.83
C TYR A 138 -12.58 -23.36 3.06
N TYR A 139 -11.90 -23.57 4.17
CA TYR A 139 -12.47 -23.70 5.49
C TYR A 139 -12.23 -22.41 6.25
N ILE A 140 -13.30 -21.80 6.74
CA ILE A 140 -13.25 -20.64 7.62
C ILE A 140 -13.78 -21.09 8.96
N PHE A 141 -12.97 -21.00 10.01
CA PHE A 141 -13.35 -21.44 11.35
C PHE A 141 -13.01 -20.35 12.38
N TRP A 142 -13.81 -20.25 13.41
CA TRP A 142 -13.73 -19.19 14.42
C TRP A 142 -14.22 -19.70 15.78
N ALA A 143 -13.88 -18.97 16.86
CA ALA A 143 -14.33 -19.25 18.20
C ALA A 143 -15.62 -18.50 18.54
N THR A 144 -16.62 -19.24 19.06
CA THR A 144 -17.90 -18.68 19.52
C THR A 144 -18.31 -19.25 20.85
N THR A 145 -18.80 -18.38 21.76
CA THR A 145 -19.57 -18.78 22.93
C THR A 145 -21.06 -18.68 22.62
N ILE A 146 -21.81 -19.75 22.91
CA ILE A 146 -23.26 -19.74 22.93
C ILE A 146 -23.70 -19.96 24.38
N PRO A 147 -24.20 -18.96 25.09
CA PRO A 147 -24.56 -19.04 26.49
C PRO A 147 -25.49 -20.22 26.77
N GLY A 148 -25.18 -20.97 27.80
CA GLY A 148 -25.97 -22.15 28.22
C GLY A 148 -25.67 -23.45 27.48
N ARG A 149 -24.80 -23.43 26.46
CA ARG A 149 -24.25 -24.64 25.82
C ARG A 149 -22.95 -25.07 26.48
N HIS A 150 -22.60 -26.37 26.34
CA HIS A 150 -21.33 -26.96 26.79
C HIS A 150 -21.07 -26.79 28.29
N LYS A 151 -22.13 -26.97 29.11
CA LYS A 151 -22.08 -26.79 30.57
C LYS A 151 -21.20 -27.80 31.27
N GLU A 152 -20.82 -28.87 30.59
CA GLU A 152 -19.89 -29.89 31.05
C GLU A 152 -18.47 -29.35 31.30
N VAL A 153 -18.12 -28.23 30.65
CA VAL A 153 -16.84 -27.54 30.86
C VAL A 153 -17.06 -26.38 31.81
N PRO A 154 -16.44 -26.38 33.00
CA PRO A 154 -16.61 -25.31 33.96
C PRO A 154 -15.89 -24.02 33.50
N VAL A 155 -16.57 -22.88 33.63
CA VAL A 155 -16.02 -21.55 33.39
C VAL A 155 -16.28 -20.67 34.60
N ILE A 156 -15.37 -19.72 34.89
CA ILE A 156 -15.49 -18.79 36.01
C ILE A 156 -16.21 -17.50 35.61
N GLU A 157 -16.98 -16.95 36.54
CA GLU A 157 -17.72 -15.70 36.33
C GLU A 157 -16.80 -14.50 36.01
N SER A 158 -15.61 -14.47 36.62
CA SER A 158 -14.63 -13.36 36.37
C SER A 158 -14.22 -13.23 34.91
N GLU A 159 -14.38 -14.27 34.10
CA GLU A 159 -14.18 -14.23 32.63
C GLU A 159 -15.51 -14.10 31.87
N LYS A 160 -16.53 -13.57 32.48
CA LYS A 160 -17.87 -13.35 31.91
C LYS A 160 -18.56 -14.63 31.43
N GLY A 161 -18.18 -15.79 31.98
CA GLY A 161 -18.75 -17.09 31.63
C GLY A 161 -18.56 -17.51 30.18
N LEU A 162 -17.53 -17.00 29.51
CA LEU A 162 -17.25 -17.34 28.12
C LEU A 162 -16.72 -18.77 28.00
N ASN A 163 -17.43 -19.60 27.27
CA ASN A 163 -17.14 -21.03 27.05
C ASN A 163 -17.16 -21.32 25.56
N HIS A 164 -16.03 -21.14 24.91
CA HIS A 164 -15.91 -21.14 23.46
C HIS A 164 -15.79 -22.54 22.88
N ARG A 165 -16.30 -22.67 21.64
CA ARG A 165 -16.04 -23.80 20.73
C ARG A 165 -15.68 -23.26 19.37
N ILE A 166 -15.00 -24.08 18.57
CA ILE A 166 -14.68 -23.73 17.19
C ILE A 166 -15.82 -24.17 16.28
N TYR A 167 -16.36 -23.22 15.52
CA TYR A 167 -17.35 -23.43 14.48
C TYR A 167 -16.73 -23.15 13.12
N TYR A 168 -17.34 -23.61 12.04
CA TYR A 168 -16.84 -23.39 10.69
C TYR A 168 -17.95 -23.30 9.65
N VAL A 169 -17.57 -22.70 8.51
CA VAL A 169 -18.24 -22.79 7.22
C VAL A 169 -17.23 -23.15 6.15
N THR A 170 -17.70 -23.63 5.01
CA THR A 170 -16.87 -23.84 3.82
C THR A 170 -17.36 -22.97 2.67
N THR A 171 -16.43 -22.63 1.78
CA THR A 171 -16.73 -21.90 0.54
C THR A 171 -15.73 -22.27 -0.56
N LYS A 172 -16.11 -22.05 -1.83
CA LYS A 172 -15.20 -22.16 -2.98
C LYS A 172 -14.96 -20.83 -3.68
N ASP A 173 -15.80 -19.82 -3.39
CA ASP A 173 -15.87 -18.58 -4.14
C ASP A 173 -16.04 -17.32 -3.28
N PHE A 174 -16.08 -17.47 -1.96
CA PHE A 174 -16.37 -16.42 -0.98
C PHE A 174 -17.68 -15.65 -1.22
N ASN A 175 -18.59 -16.19 -2.04
CA ASN A 175 -19.92 -15.67 -2.28
C ASN A 175 -21.00 -16.60 -1.72
N THR A 176 -20.76 -17.90 -1.81
CA THR A 176 -21.64 -18.93 -1.29
C THR A 176 -20.95 -19.70 -0.16
N PHE A 177 -21.67 -19.92 0.93
CA PHE A 177 -21.14 -20.56 2.12
C PHE A 177 -22.01 -21.74 2.52
N SER A 178 -21.40 -22.78 3.08
CA SER A 178 -22.13 -23.86 3.72
C SER A 178 -22.90 -23.36 4.95
N GLU A 179 -23.80 -24.18 5.47
CA GLU A 179 -24.33 -23.99 6.83
C GLU A 179 -23.19 -24.04 7.85
N THR A 180 -23.32 -23.24 8.92
CA THR A 180 -22.38 -23.26 10.04
C THR A 180 -22.51 -24.57 10.82
N LYS A 181 -21.36 -25.19 11.10
CA LYS A 181 -21.26 -26.43 11.87
C LYS A 181 -20.25 -26.32 12.99
N LEU A 182 -20.41 -27.14 14.01
CA LEU A 182 -19.40 -27.29 15.06
C LEU A 182 -18.18 -28.00 14.46
N PHE A 183 -17.00 -27.40 14.61
CA PHE A 183 -15.75 -27.90 14.05
C PHE A 183 -14.93 -28.69 15.08
N PHE A 184 -14.77 -28.10 16.29
CA PHE A 184 -13.97 -28.71 17.35
C PHE A 184 -14.58 -28.45 18.72
N ASN A 185 -14.79 -29.53 19.47
CA ASN A 185 -15.41 -29.52 20.80
C ASN A 185 -14.63 -30.41 21.78
N PRO A 186 -13.51 -29.93 22.31
CA PRO A 186 -12.74 -30.63 23.34
C PRO A 186 -13.42 -30.49 24.72
N ASP A 187 -12.83 -31.13 25.74
CA ASP A 187 -13.25 -31.05 27.13
C ASP A 187 -12.80 -29.77 27.87
N PHE A 188 -12.46 -28.73 27.12
CA PHE A 188 -12.06 -27.43 27.63
C PHE A 188 -12.62 -26.29 26.75
N SER A 189 -12.62 -25.05 27.27
CA SER A 189 -12.94 -23.87 26.49
C SER A 189 -11.79 -23.60 25.50
N VAL A 190 -12.10 -23.53 24.21
CA VAL A 190 -11.10 -23.46 23.13
C VAL A 190 -11.28 -22.24 22.24
N ILE A 191 -10.20 -21.52 22.01
CA ILE A 191 -10.13 -20.41 21.03
C ILE A 191 -8.89 -20.55 20.15
N ASP A 192 -8.73 -19.65 19.20
CA ASP A 192 -7.52 -19.44 18.40
C ASP A 192 -7.01 -20.74 17.78
N ALA A 193 -7.82 -21.37 16.94
CA ALA A 193 -7.40 -22.54 16.19
C ALA A 193 -6.68 -22.11 14.90
N ALA A 194 -5.57 -22.74 14.57
CA ALA A 194 -4.84 -22.55 13.32
C ALA A 194 -4.39 -23.90 12.76
N ILE A 195 -4.43 -24.06 11.43
CA ILE A 195 -4.11 -25.33 10.76
C ILE A 195 -2.93 -25.15 9.82
N VAL A 196 -1.99 -26.09 9.87
CA VAL A 196 -0.90 -26.18 8.89
C VAL A 196 -0.81 -27.61 8.34
N ARG A 197 -0.49 -27.73 7.05
CA ARG A 197 -0.20 -29.04 6.43
C ARG A 197 1.27 -29.38 6.60
N ASP A 198 1.55 -30.56 7.14
CA ASP A 198 2.91 -31.08 7.22
C ASP A 198 3.43 -31.38 5.81
N PRO A 199 4.54 -30.78 5.37
CA PRO A 199 5.05 -30.95 4.01
C PRO A 199 5.59 -32.36 3.74
N VAL A 200 5.96 -33.11 4.78
CA VAL A 200 6.52 -34.46 4.68
C VAL A 200 5.47 -35.52 4.98
N MET A 201 4.82 -35.43 6.14
CA MET A 201 3.83 -36.42 6.59
C MET A 201 2.48 -36.27 5.86
N LYS A 202 2.23 -35.12 5.22
CA LYS A 202 1.00 -34.78 4.46
C LYS A 202 -0.27 -34.69 5.29
N ASP A 203 -0.23 -34.94 6.58
CA ASP A 203 -1.34 -34.73 7.49
C ASP A 203 -1.50 -33.25 7.89
N LEU A 204 -2.58 -32.95 8.58
CA LEU A 204 -2.92 -31.63 9.09
C LEU A 204 -2.65 -31.56 10.59
N ILE A 205 -1.96 -30.54 11.00
CA ILE A 205 -1.72 -30.19 12.40
C ILE A 205 -2.59 -29.00 12.73
N MET A 206 -3.51 -29.14 13.69
CA MET A 206 -4.26 -28.01 14.25
C MET A 206 -3.67 -27.64 15.60
N VAL A 207 -3.28 -26.38 15.73
CA VAL A 207 -2.86 -25.79 17.00
C VAL A 207 -4.05 -25.03 17.57
N VAL A 208 -4.33 -25.22 18.86
CA VAL A 208 -5.44 -24.57 19.55
C VAL A 208 -5.00 -24.02 20.89
N LYS A 209 -5.64 -22.95 21.34
CA LYS A 209 -5.46 -22.42 22.69
C LYS A 209 -6.47 -23.06 23.64
N ASN A 210 -5.97 -23.68 24.71
CA ASN A 210 -6.79 -24.02 25.87
C ASN A 210 -7.05 -22.74 26.66
N GLU A 211 -8.31 -22.30 26.70
CA GLU A 211 -8.73 -21.05 27.34
C GLU A 211 -9.24 -21.25 28.77
N ASN A 212 -9.13 -22.49 29.32
CA ASN A 212 -9.58 -22.76 30.69
C ASN A 212 -8.90 -21.85 31.72
N SER A 213 -9.69 -21.43 32.68
CA SER A 213 -9.27 -20.57 33.79
C SER A 213 -9.27 -21.28 35.13
N LEU A 214 -9.89 -22.47 35.21
CA LEU A 214 -9.93 -23.35 36.39
C LEU A 214 -9.70 -24.82 36.00
N PRO A 215 -8.47 -25.34 36.22
CA PRO A 215 -7.23 -24.60 36.50
C PRO A 215 -6.88 -23.66 35.34
N ALA A 216 -6.10 -22.61 35.61
CA ALA A 216 -5.64 -21.72 34.57
C ALA A 216 -4.64 -22.45 33.67
N GLU A 217 -5.03 -22.68 32.42
CA GLU A 217 -4.21 -23.36 31.43
C GLU A 217 -3.57 -22.34 30.48
N LYS A 218 -4.36 -21.60 29.69
CA LYS A 218 -3.92 -20.50 28.83
C LYS A 218 -2.68 -20.84 28.00
N ASN A 219 -2.63 -22.06 27.47
CA ASN A 219 -1.50 -22.63 26.73
C ASN A 219 -1.93 -23.17 25.36
N LEU A 220 -0.95 -23.51 24.53
CA LEU A 220 -1.19 -24.09 23.21
C LEU A 220 -1.06 -25.62 23.25
N ARG A 221 -1.90 -26.28 22.45
CA ARG A 221 -1.95 -27.72 22.28
C ARG A 221 -2.17 -28.06 20.82
N ILE A 222 -1.84 -29.29 20.41
CA ILE A 222 -2.04 -29.77 19.04
C ILE A 222 -2.92 -31.01 18.99
N THR A 223 -3.59 -31.15 17.84
CA THR A 223 -4.26 -32.40 17.40
C THR A 223 -3.98 -32.57 15.89
N ARG A 224 -4.16 -33.78 15.38
CA ARG A 224 -3.79 -34.11 13.99
C ARG A 224 -4.87 -34.94 13.31
N THR A 225 -5.02 -34.72 12.00
CA THR A 225 -5.86 -35.55 11.12
C THR A 225 -5.21 -35.71 9.75
N THR A 226 -5.55 -36.72 9.02
CA THR A 226 -5.09 -36.89 7.62
C THR A 226 -5.97 -36.14 6.63
N ARG A 227 -7.23 -35.91 6.98
CA ARG A 227 -8.22 -35.22 6.13
C ARG A 227 -9.08 -34.29 6.97
N ILE A 228 -9.29 -33.08 6.51
CA ILE A 228 -10.06 -32.08 7.23
C ILE A 228 -11.55 -32.46 7.33
N GLU A 229 -12.09 -33.17 6.34
CA GLU A 229 -13.48 -33.60 6.29
C GLU A 229 -13.82 -34.64 7.40
N ASP A 230 -12.82 -35.41 7.83
CA ASP A 230 -12.98 -36.38 8.91
C ASP A 230 -12.99 -35.72 10.29
N GLY A 231 -12.71 -34.41 10.36
CA GLY A 231 -12.55 -33.65 11.58
C GLY A 231 -11.24 -33.92 12.30
N PHE A 232 -11.05 -33.30 13.44
CA PHE A 232 -9.89 -33.48 14.30
C PHE A 232 -10.29 -34.25 15.58
N PRO A 233 -9.46 -35.20 16.04
CA PRO A 233 -9.65 -35.83 17.35
C PRO A 233 -9.73 -34.78 18.46
N THR A 234 -10.70 -34.90 19.37
CA THR A 234 -10.85 -33.96 20.49
C THR A 234 -9.81 -34.18 21.59
N THR A 235 -9.12 -35.33 21.58
CA THR A 235 -7.93 -35.55 22.41
C THR A 235 -6.77 -34.75 21.83
N VAL A 236 -6.19 -33.90 22.65
CA VAL A 236 -5.06 -33.02 22.27
C VAL A 236 -3.78 -33.44 22.99
N SER A 237 -2.64 -32.93 22.51
CA SER A 237 -1.35 -33.12 23.18
C SER A 237 -1.33 -32.47 24.58
N PRO A 238 -0.32 -32.76 25.40
CA PRO A 238 0.09 -31.88 26.48
C PRO A 238 0.39 -30.46 25.91
N SER A 239 0.55 -29.46 26.82
CA SER A 239 1.01 -28.12 26.39
C SER A 239 2.28 -28.22 25.58
N ILE A 240 2.32 -27.50 24.45
CA ILE A 240 3.53 -27.34 23.62
C ILE A 240 4.31 -26.08 24.00
N THR A 241 3.75 -25.24 24.88
CA THR A 241 4.36 -23.98 25.36
C THR A 241 4.79 -24.10 26.82
N GLY A 242 5.64 -23.17 27.26
CA GLY A 242 6.13 -23.13 28.63
C GLY A 242 5.09 -22.67 29.66
N ASP A 243 5.56 -22.44 30.89
CA ASP A 243 4.72 -21.98 32.00
C ASP A 243 4.47 -20.47 31.94
N TYR A 244 3.78 -20.05 30.88
CA TYR A 244 3.33 -18.67 30.64
C TYR A 244 2.04 -18.66 29.85
N TRP A 245 1.26 -17.61 29.99
CA TRP A 245 0.02 -17.46 29.24
C TRP A 245 0.32 -16.94 27.83
N CYS A 246 -0.25 -17.62 26.84
CA CYS A 246 -0.11 -17.27 25.43
C CYS A 246 -1.39 -17.48 24.65
N GLU A 247 -1.48 -16.85 23.49
CA GLU A 247 -2.61 -16.92 22.57
C GLU A 247 -2.16 -16.74 21.13
N GLY A 248 -3.08 -16.91 20.17
CA GLY A 248 -2.86 -16.60 18.78
C GLY A 248 -1.78 -17.43 18.10
N PRO A 249 -1.91 -18.78 18.05
CA PRO A 249 -0.91 -19.59 17.39
C PRO A 249 -0.89 -19.34 15.90
N ALA A 250 0.31 -19.11 15.34
CA ALA A 250 0.57 -19.00 13.92
C ALA A 250 1.59 -20.07 13.50
N PRO A 251 1.15 -21.28 13.12
CA PRO A 251 2.04 -22.35 12.70
C PRO A 251 2.58 -22.11 11.30
N LEU A 252 3.89 -22.35 11.11
CA LEU A 252 4.57 -22.21 9.83
C LEU A 252 5.70 -23.22 9.72
N PHE A 253 5.82 -23.90 8.58
CA PHE A 253 7.03 -24.63 8.23
C PHE A 253 8.04 -23.67 7.58
N VAL A 254 9.21 -23.57 8.18
CA VAL A 254 10.38 -22.92 7.61
C VAL A 254 11.40 -24.02 7.32
N ASP A 255 11.64 -24.30 6.07
CA ASP A 255 12.28 -25.55 5.63
C ASP A 255 11.53 -26.76 6.24
N ASP A 256 12.23 -27.64 6.93
CA ASP A 256 11.64 -28.82 7.57
C ASP A 256 11.32 -28.60 9.07
N VAL A 257 11.41 -27.38 9.57
CA VAL A 257 11.15 -27.03 10.98
C VAL A 257 9.78 -26.41 11.12
N LEU A 258 8.93 -27.01 11.94
CA LEU A 258 7.64 -26.42 12.30
C LEU A 258 7.84 -25.40 13.42
N TYR A 259 7.58 -24.13 13.14
CA TYR A 259 7.46 -23.08 14.13
C TYR A 259 5.99 -22.84 14.47
N VAL A 260 5.70 -22.54 15.73
CA VAL A 260 4.42 -21.98 16.17
C VAL A 260 4.74 -20.68 16.90
N TYR A 261 4.41 -19.57 16.27
CA TYR A 261 4.53 -18.23 16.86
C TYR A 261 3.29 -17.92 17.68
N PHE A 262 3.42 -17.08 18.72
CA PHE A 262 2.29 -16.75 19.60
C PHE A 262 2.54 -15.48 20.41
N ASP A 263 1.44 -14.87 20.87
CA ASP A 263 1.43 -13.69 21.72
C ASP A 263 1.50 -14.07 23.21
N LYS A 264 2.61 -13.77 23.88
CA LYS A 264 2.73 -13.80 25.36
C LYS A 264 2.09 -12.54 25.93
N TYR A 265 0.77 -12.41 25.77
CA TYR A 265 0.01 -11.17 25.95
C TYR A 265 0.16 -10.51 27.33
N ARG A 266 0.44 -11.28 28.39
CA ARG A 266 0.72 -10.73 29.72
C ARG A 266 2.12 -10.14 29.85
N ASN A 267 3.05 -10.61 29.01
CA ASN A 267 4.44 -10.17 29.00
C ASN A 267 4.69 -9.06 27.96
N HIS A 268 3.68 -8.72 27.15
CA HIS A 268 3.81 -7.82 26.00
C HIS A 268 4.96 -8.23 25.05
N GLN A 269 5.10 -9.52 24.84
CA GLN A 269 6.16 -10.14 24.07
C GLN A 269 5.60 -11.18 23.10
N TYR A 270 6.10 -11.22 21.89
CA TYR A 270 5.84 -12.30 20.96
C TYR A 270 6.90 -13.39 21.12
N GLY A 271 6.50 -14.65 21.02
CA GLY A 271 7.39 -15.79 21.21
C GLY A 271 7.15 -16.88 20.17
N ALA A 272 7.94 -17.94 20.26
CA ALA A 272 7.78 -19.12 19.41
C ALA A 272 8.26 -20.40 20.12
N VAL A 273 7.62 -21.51 19.76
CA VAL A 273 8.20 -22.85 19.94
C VAL A 273 8.47 -23.46 18.56
N CYS A 274 9.44 -24.37 18.49
CA CYS A 274 9.70 -25.10 17.26
C CYS A 274 9.76 -26.61 17.49
N SER A 275 9.44 -27.35 16.42
CA SER A 275 9.59 -28.81 16.37
C SER A 275 10.37 -29.20 15.13
N ARG A 276 11.37 -30.09 15.30
CA ARG A 276 12.21 -30.62 14.22
C ARG A 276 11.84 -32.07 13.85
N ASP A 277 10.81 -32.60 14.51
CA ASP A 277 10.35 -33.97 14.40
C ASP A 277 8.84 -34.05 14.12
N HIS A 278 8.35 -33.04 13.36
CA HIS A 278 6.95 -32.96 12.91
C HIS A 278 5.95 -32.90 14.07
N GLY A 279 6.22 -32.10 15.10
CA GLY A 279 5.30 -31.85 16.22
C GLY A 279 5.30 -32.92 17.33
N LYS A 280 6.30 -33.81 17.37
CA LYS A 280 6.41 -34.80 18.46
C LYS A 280 7.06 -34.21 19.71
N THR A 281 8.12 -33.41 19.51
CA THR A 281 8.80 -32.70 20.60
C THR A 281 8.92 -31.22 20.28
N TRP A 282 9.00 -30.38 21.32
CA TRP A 282 8.96 -28.93 21.18
C TRP A 282 10.09 -28.27 21.98
N GLU A 283 10.70 -27.25 21.38
CA GLU A 283 11.71 -26.39 21.95
C GLU A 283 11.18 -24.96 22.01
N ASP A 284 11.24 -24.28 23.17
CA ASP A 284 10.97 -22.85 23.27
C ASP A 284 12.15 -22.06 22.68
N VAL A 285 11.87 -21.28 21.65
CA VAL A 285 12.83 -20.45 20.92
C VAL A 285 12.48 -18.98 20.97
N SER A 286 11.68 -18.58 21.96
CA SER A 286 11.19 -17.21 22.12
C SER A 286 12.33 -16.18 22.26
N ASP A 287 13.50 -16.57 22.71
CA ASP A 287 14.69 -15.75 22.81
C ASP A 287 15.46 -15.58 21.49
N ARG A 288 15.13 -16.37 20.48
CA ARG A 288 15.74 -16.36 19.14
C ARG A 288 14.90 -15.65 18.11
N VAL A 289 13.63 -15.37 18.41
CA VAL A 289 12.75 -14.68 17.47
C VAL A 289 12.66 -13.19 17.77
N SER A 290 12.60 -12.39 16.72
CA SER A 290 12.45 -10.95 16.80
C SER A 290 11.25 -10.51 16.00
N PHE A 291 10.35 -9.74 16.62
CA PHE A 291 9.10 -9.28 16.03
C PHE A 291 8.96 -7.76 16.11
N PRO A 292 8.15 -7.13 15.23
CA PRO A 292 7.78 -5.74 15.35
C PRO A 292 7.17 -5.41 16.72
N LYS A 293 7.51 -4.24 17.25
CA LYS A 293 6.97 -3.80 18.54
C LYS A 293 5.45 -3.66 18.51
N GLY A 294 4.77 -4.23 19.50
CA GLY A 294 3.32 -4.12 19.67
C GLY A 294 2.52 -5.07 18.79
N ILE A 295 3.17 -5.99 18.09
CA ILE A 295 2.51 -7.05 17.33
C ILE A 295 1.57 -7.86 18.22
N ARG A 296 0.41 -8.19 17.68
CA ARG A 296 -0.59 -9.06 18.28
C ARG A 296 -0.98 -10.16 17.30
N HIS A 297 -1.76 -11.11 17.76
CA HIS A 297 -2.24 -12.29 17.05
C HIS A 297 -2.50 -12.08 15.55
N GLY A 298 -2.03 -13.00 14.72
CA GLY A 298 -2.18 -13.02 13.26
C GLY A 298 -1.72 -14.35 12.67
N THR A 299 -1.51 -14.38 11.37
CA THR A 299 -1.19 -15.61 10.63
C THR A 299 0.16 -15.49 9.94
N ALA A 300 0.98 -16.54 10.06
CA ALA A 300 2.21 -16.69 9.28
C ALA A 300 1.94 -17.53 8.01
N PHE A 301 2.45 -17.10 6.89
CA PHE A 301 2.26 -17.79 5.61
C PHE A 301 3.46 -17.61 4.67
N THR A 302 3.60 -18.54 3.74
CA THR A 302 4.66 -18.55 2.73
C THR A 302 4.20 -17.85 1.47
N VAL A 303 5.09 -17.09 0.83
CA VAL A 303 4.88 -16.48 -0.47
C VAL A 303 6.10 -16.66 -1.37
N GLU A 304 5.91 -16.53 -2.67
CA GLU A 304 7.04 -16.36 -3.59
C GLU A 304 7.79 -15.07 -3.27
N LYS A 305 9.11 -15.08 -3.41
CA LYS A 305 9.95 -13.92 -3.16
C LYS A 305 9.54 -12.69 -3.99
N ALA A 306 9.01 -12.90 -5.20
CA ALA A 306 8.51 -11.85 -6.06
C ALA A 306 7.36 -11.03 -5.42
N VAL A 307 6.52 -11.67 -4.57
CA VAL A 307 5.48 -10.96 -3.79
C VAL A 307 6.14 -10.07 -2.75
N LEU A 308 7.11 -10.59 -2.00
CA LEU A 308 7.85 -9.77 -1.03
C LEU A 308 8.57 -8.61 -1.72
N ASP A 309 9.21 -8.85 -2.87
CA ASP A 309 9.93 -7.81 -3.60
C ASP A 309 8.98 -6.67 -4.04
N LYS A 310 7.73 -6.99 -4.40
CA LYS A 310 6.69 -5.97 -4.64
C LYS A 310 6.33 -5.20 -3.36
N LEU A 311 6.12 -5.91 -2.26
CA LEU A 311 5.79 -5.30 -0.97
C LEU A 311 6.91 -4.40 -0.43
N LEU A 312 8.16 -4.78 -0.65
CA LEU A 312 9.32 -3.96 -0.29
C LEU A 312 9.45 -2.69 -1.15
N ARG A 313 8.84 -2.67 -2.33
CA ARG A 313 8.78 -1.50 -3.21
C ARG A 313 7.60 -0.58 -2.91
N ILE A 314 6.73 -0.93 -1.95
CA ILE A 314 5.69 -0.01 -1.48
C ILE A 314 6.36 1.10 -0.68
N HIS A 315 6.41 2.26 -1.28
CA HIS A 315 7.03 3.43 -0.68
C HIS A 315 5.97 4.45 -0.31
N ASN A 316 5.21 4.16 0.75
CA ASN A 316 4.36 5.15 1.40
C ASN A 316 5.20 6.01 2.36
N PHE A 317 6.25 6.64 1.81
CA PHE A 317 6.96 7.69 2.50
C PHE A 317 6.23 9.02 2.27
N ASN A 318 5.38 9.39 3.19
CA ASN A 318 4.94 10.76 3.29
C ASN A 318 5.55 11.40 4.55
N PRO A 319 6.39 12.41 4.38
CA PRO A 319 6.96 12.95 3.13
C PRO A 319 8.09 12.06 2.58
N LEU A 320 8.21 11.98 1.23
CA LEU A 320 9.33 11.29 0.55
C LEU A 320 10.68 11.92 0.93
N VAL A 321 10.71 13.24 1.07
CA VAL A 321 11.83 14.00 1.58
C VAL A 321 11.36 14.85 2.75
N PRO A 322 12.10 14.92 3.85
CA PRO A 322 11.70 15.65 5.05
C PRO A 322 12.06 17.15 4.94
N ASP A 323 11.71 17.76 3.82
CA ASP A 323 12.05 19.15 3.52
C ASP A 323 10.80 19.94 3.14
N ASN A 324 10.87 21.26 3.16
CA ASN A 324 9.78 22.13 2.74
C ASN A 324 9.71 22.18 1.21
N ILE A 325 9.09 21.17 0.62
CA ILE A 325 8.86 21.08 -0.83
C ILE A 325 7.35 21.12 -1.09
N ALA A 326 6.95 22.07 -1.95
CA ALA A 326 5.61 22.14 -2.51
C ALA A 326 5.64 21.76 -4.00
N ASP A 327 4.47 21.57 -4.60
CA ASP A 327 4.30 21.32 -6.04
C ASP A 327 5.22 20.21 -6.58
N PRO A 328 5.22 19.01 -6.01
CA PRO A 328 6.17 17.97 -6.38
C PRO A 328 5.96 17.51 -7.82
N SER A 329 7.05 17.39 -8.56
CA SER A 329 7.09 16.88 -9.93
C SER A 329 8.08 15.72 -10.02
N LEU A 330 7.62 14.57 -10.47
CA LEU A 330 8.39 13.34 -10.52
C LEU A 330 8.58 12.89 -11.97
N SER A 331 9.82 12.54 -12.33
CA SER A 331 10.17 11.94 -13.61
C SER A 331 11.13 10.76 -13.40
N LYS A 332 11.13 9.79 -14.31
CA LYS A 332 12.08 8.67 -14.33
C LYS A 332 12.81 8.64 -15.66
N PHE A 333 14.14 8.62 -15.61
CA PHE A 333 15.00 8.46 -16.79
C PHE A 333 16.00 7.34 -16.51
N GLY A 334 15.98 6.33 -17.37
CA GLY A 334 16.73 5.11 -17.12
C GLY A 334 16.28 4.43 -15.83
N ASP A 335 17.21 4.16 -14.93
CA ASP A 335 17.00 3.53 -13.62
C ASP A 335 16.83 4.54 -12.46
N THR A 336 16.76 5.84 -12.75
CA THR A 336 16.81 6.90 -11.74
C THR A 336 15.54 7.74 -11.75
N TYR A 337 14.97 7.93 -10.57
CA TYR A 337 13.87 8.86 -10.28
C TYR A 337 14.40 10.22 -9.91
N TYR A 338 13.76 11.27 -10.41
CA TYR A 338 14.09 12.67 -10.17
C TYR A 338 12.88 13.40 -9.61
N LEU A 339 13.02 13.97 -8.42
CA LEU A 339 11.99 14.75 -7.76
C LEU A 339 12.39 16.22 -7.77
N TYR A 340 11.57 17.03 -8.40
CA TYR A 340 11.67 18.50 -8.42
C TYR A 340 10.52 19.07 -7.60
N GLY A 341 10.65 20.30 -7.13
CA GLY A 341 9.59 20.94 -6.39
C GLY A 341 9.87 22.42 -6.14
N THR A 342 8.83 23.11 -5.72
CA THR A 342 8.96 24.45 -5.15
C THR A 342 9.64 24.32 -3.80
N THR A 343 10.72 25.08 -3.60
CA THR A 343 11.38 25.19 -2.30
C THR A 343 10.91 26.46 -1.61
N ASP A 344 10.10 26.31 -0.58
CA ASP A 344 9.68 27.42 0.26
C ASP A 344 10.66 27.61 1.41
N ILE A 345 11.36 28.73 1.42
CA ILE A 345 12.15 29.12 2.58
C ILE A 345 11.30 30.08 3.42
N ASP A 346 11.19 29.77 4.70
CA ASP A 346 10.73 30.63 5.77
C ASP A 346 9.49 31.52 5.47
N LYS A 347 8.38 31.13 6.06
CA LYS A 347 7.13 31.91 6.17
C LYS A 347 6.43 32.34 4.88
N GLY A 348 6.51 31.53 3.86
CA GLY A 348 5.64 31.68 2.69
C GLY A 348 6.23 32.48 1.55
N LEU A 349 5.44 32.76 0.63
CA LEU A 349 5.59 33.16 -0.75
C LEU A 349 6.48 34.38 -1.07
N SER A 350 7.13 35.03 -0.11
CA SER A 350 7.94 36.23 -0.33
C SER A 350 9.38 35.96 -0.77
N GLN A 351 9.92 34.82 -0.41
CA GLN A 351 11.23 34.33 -0.85
C GLN A 351 11.15 32.84 -1.08
N ALA A 352 11.42 32.39 -2.29
CA ALA A 352 11.62 30.99 -2.60
C ALA A 352 13.08 30.59 -2.37
N GLY A 353 13.30 29.34 -2.03
CA GLY A 353 14.63 28.75 -2.02
C GLY A 353 15.21 28.54 -3.40
N THR A 354 16.45 28.10 -3.42
CA THR A 354 17.10 27.63 -4.63
C THR A 354 16.35 26.41 -5.19
N PRO A 355 16.04 26.38 -6.49
CA PRO A 355 15.47 25.20 -7.13
C PRO A 355 16.35 23.98 -6.93
N VAL A 356 15.79 22.92 -6.38
CA VAL A 356 16.55 21.70 -6.02
C VAL A 356 15.98 20.48 -6.69
N VAL A 357 16.84 19.46 -6.85
CA VAL A 357 16.46 18.14 -7.32
C VAL A 357 16.95 17.06 -6.36
N TRP A 358 16.11 16.08 -6.13
CA TRP A 358 16.41 14.88 -5.39
C TRP A 358 16.41 13.69 -6.33
N LYS A 359 17.30 12.73 -6.09
CA LYS A 359 17.44 11.51 -6.90
C LYS A 359 17.25 10.26 -6.07
N SER A 360 16.66 9.23 -6.67
CA SER A 360 16.54 7.90 -6.10
C SER A 360 16.63 6.84 -7.19
N LYS A 361 17.20 5.67 -6.85
CA LYS A 361 17.16 4.48 -7.72
C LYS A 361 16.11 3.46 -7.32
N ASP A 362 15.60 3.58 -6.12
CA ASP A 362 14.71 2.60 -5.50
C ASP A 362 13.42 3.23 -4.97
N PHE A 363 13.21 4.53 -5.17
CA PHE A 363 12.10 5.32 -4.64
C PHE A 363 12.04 5.40 -3.10
N VAL A 364 13.01 4.81 -2.41
CA VAL A 364 13.14 4.75 -0.94
C VAL A 364 14.19 5.71 -0.44
N ASN A 365 15.39 5.52 -0.99
CA ASN A 365 16.57 6.26 -0.59
C ASN A 365 16.74 7.45 -1.52
N TRP A 366 16.42 8.62 -1.03
CA TRP A 366 16.54 9.88 -1.78
C TRP A 366 17.80 10.61 -1.39
N SER A 367 18.57 11.01 -2.37
CA SER A 367 19.76 11.85 -2.20
C SER A 367 19.50 13.24 -2.77
N PHE A 368 19.89 14.25 -2.01
CA PHE A 368 19.90 15.63 -2.48
C PHE A 368 21.02 15.82 -3.53
N ASP A 369 20.67 16.31 -4.71
CA ASP A 369 21.61 16.50 -5.82
C ASP A 369 21.94 17.98 -6.09
N GLY A 370 21.49 18.88 -5.23
CA GLY A 370 21.76 20.30 -5.33
C GLY A 370 20.80 21.06 -6.22
N SER A 371 21.23 22.25 -6.66
CA SER A 371 20.42 23.12 -7.50
C SER A 371 20.46 22.68 -8.95
N HIS A 372 19.28 22.53 -9.57
CA HIS A 372 19.15 22.25 -11.00
C HIS A 372 19.11 23.51 -11.88
N ILE A 373 19.12 24.70 -11.28
CA ILE A 373 19.30 25.99 -11.96
C ILE A 373 20.44 26.74 -11.27
N VAL A 374 21.58 26.84 -11.92
CA VAL A 374 22.80 27.43 -11.35
C VAL A 374 23.09 28.83 -11.97
N GLY A 375 23.92 29.58 -11.29
CA GLY A 375 24.34 30.91 -11.75
C GLY A 375 23.29 32.03 -11.57
N PHE A 376 22.24 31.74 -10.80
CA PHE A 376 21.18 32.69 -10.46
C PHE A 376 21.22 33.01 -8.97
N ASP A 377 21.23 34.30 -8.62
CA ASP A 377 21.19 34.74 -7.22
C ASP A 377 19.75 35.02 -6.78
N TRP A 378 19.12 33.98 -6.20
CA TRP A 378 17.75 34.03 -5.72
C TRP A 378 17.52 35.01 -4.56
N HIS A 379 18.60 35.38 -3.87
CA HIS A 379 18.54 36.28 -2.72
C HIS A 379 18.84 37.75 -3.10
N LYS A 380 19.15 38.02 -4.36
CA LYS A 380 19.37 39.38 -4.83
C LYS A 380 18.06 40.15 -4.93
N GLY A 381 17.95 41.23 -4.18
CA GLY A 381 16.83 42.17 -4.28
C GLY A 381 16.90 43.02 -5.56
N HIS A 382 15.75 43.22 -6.17
CA HIS A 382 15.57 44.06 -7.37
C HIS A 382 14.55 45.16 -7.08
N GLU A 383 14.92 46.43 -7.35
CA GLU A 383 13.98 47.53 -7.19
C GLU A 383 12.97 47.56 -8.35
N TYR A 384 11.72 47.80 -8.02
CA TYR A 384 10.63 48.02 -8.96
C TYR A 384 9.65 49.05 -8.44
N VAL A 385 8.81 49.60 -9.33
CA VAL A 385 7.73 50.53 -8.97
C VAL A 385 6.40 49.76 -9.10
N ASN A 386 5.64 49.69 -8.03
CA ASN A 386 4.36 49.02 -8.03
C ASN A 386 3.27 49.85 -8.74
N ALA A 387 2.05 49.28 -8.89
CA ALA A 387 0.92 49.93 -9.53
C ALA A 387 0.45 51.22 -8.84
N LYS A 388 0.88 51.45 -7.59
CA LYS A 388 0.59 52.68 -6.82
C LYS A 388 1.70 53.75 -6.96
N GLY A 389 2.74 53.49 -7.75
CA GLY A 389 3.88 54.39 -7.90
C GLY A 389 4.91 54.31 -6.77
N GLU A 390 4.82 53.31 -5.87
CA GLU A 390 5.74 53.14 -4.76
C GLU A 390 6.95 52.29 -5.16
N LYS A 391 8.15 52.72 -4.75
CA LYS A 391 9.36 51.90 -4.89
C LYS A 391 9.32 50.74 -3.91
N LYS A 392 9.56 49.53 -4.39
CA LYS A 392 9.61 48.27 -3.63
C LYS A 392 10.86 47.48 -4.03
N THR A 393 11.28 46.59 -3.16
CA THR A 393 12.27 45.57 -3.46
C THR A 393 11.57 44.22 -3.52
N GLY A 394 11.74 43.53 -4.61
CA GLY A 394 11.22 42.15 -4.78
C GLY A 394 12.35 41.22 -5.20
N TYR A 395 12.01 39.94 -5.23
CA TYR A 395 12.93 38.85 -5.50
C TYR A 395 12.38 37.96 -6.62
N PHE A 396 13.26 37.34 -7.39
CA PHE A 396 12.85 36.24 -8.25
C PHE A 396 12.51 35.04 -7.40
N ARG A 397 11.42 34.35 -7.77
CA ARG A 397 10.99 33.10 -7.11
C ARG A 397 10.76 32.05 -8.17
N TYR A 398 11.07 30.81 -7.79
CA TYR A 398 10.85 29.61 -8.58
C TYR A 398 9.72 28.83 -7.98
N TRP A 399 8.67 28.54 -8.77
CA TRP A 399 7.50 27.80 -8.35
C TRP A 399 7.14 26.71 -9.34
N ALA A 400 6.47 25.67 -8.84
CA ALA A 400 5.70 24.72 -9.59
C ALA A 400 6.40 24.23 -10.87
N PRO A 401 7.46 23.42 -10.73
CA PRO A 401 8.02 22.73 -11.87
C PRO A 401 7.02 21.72 -12.41
N GLY A 402 6.71 21.77 -13.69
CA GLY A 402 6.02 20.72 -14.40
C GLY A 402 6.92 19.49 -14.56
N ARG A 403 6.37 18.42 -15.08
CA ARG A 403 7.11 17.20 -15.39
C ARG A 403 8.27 17.51 -16.34
N VAL A 404 9.46 17.01 -16.00
CA VAL A 404 10.56 17.02 -16.97
C VAL A 404 10.29 15.96 -18.03
N VAL A 405 10.36 16.36 -19.30
CA VAL A 405 10.17 15.49 -20.45
C VAL A 405 11.43 15.49 -21.32
N GLU A 406 11.70 14.36 -21.99
CA GLU A 406 12.90 14.17 -22.81
C GLU A 406 12.54 14.14 -24.30
N LYS A 407 13.35 14.77 -25.12
CA LYS A 407 13.28 14.70 -26.57
C LYS A 407 14.68 14.73 -27.18
N ASN A 408 15.05 13.67 -27.89
CA ASN A 408 16.31 13.55 -28.62
C ASN A 408 17.56 13.79 -27.76
N GLY A 409 17.54 13.37 -26.49
CA GLY A 409 18.64 13.55 -25.55
C GLY A 409 18.68 14.92 -24.88
N GLU A 410 17.72 15.79 -25.14
CA GLU A 410 17.51 17.05 -24.41
C GLU A 410 16.33 16.92 -23.44
N TYR A 411 16.46 17.48 -22.24
CA TYR A 411 15.45 17.50 -21.19
C TYR A 411 14.82 18.89 -21.10
N TYR A 412 13.49 18.92 -21.07
CA TYR A 412 12.71 20.16 -21.03
C TYR A 412 11.98 20.26 -19.70
N LEU A 413 12.16 21.39 -19.03
CA LEU A 413 11.49 21.76 -17.78
C LEU A 413 10.60 22.97 -18.01
N TYR A 414 9.32 22.85 -17.71
CA TYR A 414 8.36 23.95 -17.73
C TYR A 414 8.09 24.37 -16.30
N THR A 415 8.38 25.58 -15.94
CA THR A 415 8.31 26.02 -14.54
C THR A 415 7.88 27.47 -14.42
N THR A 416 7.33 27.83 -13.29
CA THR A 416 6.92 29.19 -13.00
C THR A 416 8.08 29.99 -12.43
N PHE A 417 8.33 31.14 -13.04
CA PHE A 417 9.10 32.18 -12.42
C PHE A 417 8.20 33.36 -12.05
N VAL A 418 8.35 33.83 -10.82
CA VAL A 418 7.74 35.07 -10.35
C VAL A 418 8.81 36.14 -10.40
N LYS A 419 8.56 37.20 -11.16
CA LYS A 419 9.46 38.35 -11.23
C LYS A 419 9.38 39.22 -9.98
N PRO A 420 10.36 40.09 -9.71
CA PRO A 420 10.35 41.02 -8.58
C PRO A 420 9.09 41.87 -8.46
N ASP A 421 8.44 42.20 -9.59
CA ASP A 421 7.19 42.95 -9.70
C ASP A 421 5.91 42.11 -9.51
N GLU A 422 6.04 40.86 -8.97
CA GLU A 422 4.96 39.91 -8.73
C GLU A 422 4.34 39.31 -10.03
N ASN A 423 4.95 39.54 -11.18
CA ASN A 423 4.47 38.98 -12.44
C ASN A 423 4.95 37.52 -12.59
N ALA A 424 4.02 36.60 -12.47
CA ALA A 424 4.28 35.16 -12.52
C ALA A 424 3.86 34.57 -13.88
N ARG A 425 4.73 33.78 -14.50
CA ARG A 425 4.50 33.15 -15.82
C ARG A 425 5.24 31.82 -15.91
N THR A 426 4.82 30.95 -16.82
CA THR A 426 5.52 29.73 -17.15
C THR A 426 6.61 29.96 -18.19
N TYR A 427 7.78 29.41 -17.91
CA TYR A 427 8.96 29.46 -18.75
C TYR A 427 9.42 28.06 -19.12
N VAL A 428 10.04 27.91 -20.29
CA VAL A 428 10.66 26.68 -20.74
C VAL A 428 12.18 26.77 -20.61
N LEU A 429 12.75 25.77 -19.95
CA LEU A 429 14.19 25.59 -19.79
C LEU A 429 14.59 24.24 -20.38
N LYS A 430 15.86 24.11 -20.75
CA LYS A 430 16.39 22.84 -21.23
C LYS A 430 17.77 22.51 -20.68
N SER A 431 18.10 21.23 -20.68
CA SER A 431 19.37 20.69 -20.23
C SER A 431 19.75 19.46 -21.06
N ASP A 432 21.02 19.10 -21.07
CA ASP A 432 21.52 17.82 -21.59
C ASP A 432 21.44 16.67 -20.56
N ARG A 433 21.00 16.97 -19.32
CA ARG A 433 20.85 15.99 -18.22
C ARG A 433 19.58 16.24 -17.42
N PRO A 434 18.93 15.21 -16.92
CA PRO A 434 17.69 15.37 -16.14
C PRO A 434 17.89 16.15 -14.84
N GLU A 435 19.05 16.04 -14.19
CA GLU A 435 19.36 16.82 -13.00
C GLU A 435 19.74 18.27 -13.27
N GLY A 436 19.88 18.65 -14.53
CA GLY A 436 20.33 19.99 -14.89
C GLY A 436 21.87 20.10 -15.05
N PRO A 437 22.45 21.31 -15.11
CA PRO A 437 21.74 22.59 -14.96
C PRO A 437 20.80 22.89 -16.12
N PHE A 438 19.61 23.37 -15.80
CA PHE A 438 18.66 23.85 -16.80
C PHE A 438 18.92 25.32 -17.14
N LEU A 439 18.90 25.62 -18.42
CA LEU A 439 19.08 26.95 -18.98
C LEU A 439 17.80 27.40 -19.70
N PHE A 440 17.51 28.69 -19.73
CA PHE A 440 16.41 29.18 -20.55
C PHE A 440 16.58 28.77 -22.01
N ALA A 441 15.53 28.28 -22.63
CA ALA A 441 15.57 27.84 -24.01
C ALA A 441 16.10 28.96 -24.93
N GLY A 442 17.04 28.60 -25.83
CA GLY A 442 17.71 29.59 -26.69
C GLY A 442 18.85 30.37 -26.05
N ARG A 443 19.27 29.99 -24.83
CA ARG A 443 20.37 30.63 -24.10
C ARG A 443 21.46 29.66 -23.65
N ASN A 444 22.68 30.16 -23.51
CA ASN A 444 23.84 29.38 -23.06
C ASN A 444 24.15 29.53 -21.57
N SER A 445 23.53 30.49 -20.87
CA SER A 445 23.70 30.66 -19.42
C SER A 445 22.61 31.50 -18.78
N ILE A 446 22.31 31.24 -17.50
CA ILE A 446 21.47 32.05 -16.64
C ILE A 446 22.40 32.86 -15.74
N SER A 447 22.19 34.14 -15.65
CA SER A 447 22.96 35.03 -14.80
C SER A 447 22.03 36.03 -14.10
N SER A 448 22.24 36.27 -12.84
CA SER A 448 21.55 37.30 -12.07
C SER A 448 21.85 38.73 -12.58
N HIS A 449 22.88 38.87 -13.40
CA HIS A 449 23.31 40.15 -13.93
C HIS A 449 22.70 40.48 -15.29
N SER A 450 22.17 39.50 -16.02
CA SER A 450 21.52 39.69 -17.31
C SER A 450 20.29 38.82 -17.41
N LEU A 451 19.14 39.44 -17.40
CA LEU A 451 17.84 38.84 -17.68
C LEU A 451 17.42 38.96 -19.13
N ASP A 452 18.36 39.38 -20.00
CA ASP A 452 18.12 39.52 -21.44
C ASP A 452 17.71 38.17 -22.02
N GLY A 453 16.55 38.12 -22.69
CA GLY A 453 15.93 36.92 -23.22
C GLY A 453 15.22 36.01 -22.18
N PHE A 454 15.16 36.39 -20.89
CA PHE A 454 14.30 35.76 -19.93
C PHE A 454 12.85 35.69 -20.44
N ASP A 455 12.30 36.83 -20.87
CA ASP A 455 10.95 36.92 -21.42
C ASP A 455 10.76 36.12 -22.73
N GLN A 456 11.80 35.87 -23.50
CA GLN A 456 11.76 35.06 -24.74
C GLN A 456 11.55 33.57 -24.46
N SER A 457 11.87 33.10 -23.27
CA SER A 457 11.61 31.72 -22.81
C SER A 457 10.23 31.56 -22.13
N CYS A 458 9.45 32.66 -22.08
CA CYS A 458 8.08 32.60 -21.58
C CYS A 458 7.20 31.85 -22.58
N ILE A 459 6.63 30.71 -22.17
CA ILE A 459 5.78 29.89 -23.03
C ILE A 459 4.28 30.09 -22.73
N ALA A 460 3.92 30.37 -21.49
CA ALA A 460 2.54 30.62 -21.12
C ALA A 460 2.40 31.85 -20.19
N PRO A 461 1.28 32.61 -20.32
CA PRO A 461 1.12 33.87 -19.61
C PRO A 461 0.68 33.74 -18.15
N ASP A 462 0.56 32.53 -17.63
CA ASP A 462 0.16 32.20 -16.25
C ASP A 462 1.03 31.08 -15.69
N ILE A 463 0.81 30.68 -14.46
CA ILE A 463 1.60 29.70 -13.70
C ILE A 463 1.25 28.26 -14.02
N ASP A 464 2.05 27.33 -13.49
CA ASP A 464 1.82 25.89 -13.40
C ASP A 464 1.76 25.18 -14.75
N GLY A 465 2.78 25.43 -15.59
CA GLY A 465 2.88 24.75 -16.88
C GLY A 465 3.23 23.27 -16.73
N GLU A 466 2.30 22.40 -17.09
CA GLU A 466 2.48 20.95 -17.13
C GLU A 466 2.47 20.43 -18.57
N PRO A 467 3.56 19.83 -19.04
CA PRO A 467 3.64 19.25 -20.37
C PRO A 467 2.99 17.87 -20.41
N PHE A 468 2.39 17.54 -21.54
CA PHE A 468 1.94 16.19 -21.87
C PHE A 468 2.35 15.86 -23.31
N VAL A 469 3.00 14.72 -23.48
CA VAL A 469 3.38 14.19 -24.80
C VAL A 469 2.52 12.98 -25.08
N ASP A 470 1.73 13.01 -26.15
CA ASP A 470 0.88 11.91 -26.57
C ASP A 470 1.68 10.80 -27.28
N ASP A 471 1.07 9.64 -27.48
CA ASP A 471 1.70 8.45 -28.10
C ASP A 471 2.23 8.72 -29.51
N ASP A 472 1.67 9.71 -30.23
CA ASP A 472 2.12 10.12 -31.57
C ASP A 472 3.25 11.16 -31.56
N GLY A 473 3.75 11.53 -30.36
CA GLY A 473 4.79 12.54 -30.18
C GLY A 473 4.30 13.98 -30.18
N THR A 474 2.99 14.21 -30.35
CA THR A 474 2.41 15.55 -30.24
C THR A 474 2.46 16.03 -28.80
N ALA A 475 3.00 17.20 -28.57
CA ALA A 475 3.14 17.78 -27.25
C ALA A 475 2.13 18.90 -26.98
N TYR A 476 1.68 18.94 -25.74
CA TYR A 476 0.70 19.90 -25.23
C TYR A 476 1.20 20.50 -23.93
N LEU A 477 0.81 21.75 -23.67
CA LEU A 477 1.03 22.42 -22.39
C LEU A 477 -0.32 22.74 -21.75
N PHE A 478 -0.46 22.41 -20.47
CA PHE A 478 -1.59 22.77 -19.62
C PHE A 478 -1.10 23.75 -18.55
N TRP A 479 -1.94 24.71 -18.16
CA TRP A 479 -1.56 25.66 -17.11
C TRP A 479 -2.77 26.20 -16.35
N ARG A 480 -2.52 27.03 -15.36
CA ARG A 480 -3.55 27.61 -14.48
C ARG A 480 -4.78 28.10 -15.25
N ARG A 481 -5.93 28.14 -14.57
CA ARG A 481 -7.26 28.49 -15.13
C ARG A 481 -7.78 27.52 -16.16
N ARG A 482 -7.31 26.27 -16.12
CA ARG A 482 -7.68 25.19 -17.06
C ARG A 482 -7.30 25.47 -18.50
N MET A 483 -6.26 26.26 -18.70
CA MET A 483 -5.81 26.60 -20.04
C MET A 483 -4.97 25.47 -20.62
N ALA A 484 -5.07 25.27 -21.93
CA ALA A 484 -4.26 24.31 -22.65
C ALA A 484 -4.03 24.77 -24.10
N ALA A 485 -2.89 24.36 -24.66
CA ALA A 485 -2.59 24.52 -26.07
C ALA A 485 -1.63 23.44 -26.56
N ARG A 486 -1.59 23.21 -27.86
CA ARG A 486 -0.56 22.40 -28.50
C ARG A 486 0.77 23.16 -28.50
N MET A 487 1.88 22.44 -28.32
CA MET A 487 3.22 22.98 -28.49
C MET A 487 3.72 22.83 -29.93
N THR A 488 4.68 23.68 -30.30
CA THR A 488 5.46 23.52 -31.53
C THR A 488 6.35 22.29 -31.48
N ASP A 489 6.85 21.83 -32.63
CA ASP A 489 7.70 20.62 -32.69
C ASP A 489 9.01 20.76 -31.91
N ASP A 490 9.50 21.99 -31.67
CA ASP A 490 10.67 22.22 -30.81
C ASP A 490 10.36 22.29 -29.32
N TRP A 491 9.08 22.17 -28.93
CA TRP A 491 8.58 22.23 -27.56
C TRP A 491 8.86 23.54 -26.81
N GLN A 492 9.15 24.60 -27.55
CA GLN A 492 9.54 25.89 -26.95
C GLN A 492 8.47 26.98 -27.09
N HIS A 493 7.46 26.77 -27.93
CA HIS A 493 6.38 27.73 -28.16
C HIS A 493 5.02 27.02 -28.20
N LEU A 494 3.96 27.79 -28.03
CA LEU A 494 2.60 27.31 -28.27
C LEU A 494 2.20 27.52 -29.73
N THR A 495 1.38 26.62 -30.26
CA THR A 495 0.81 26.72 -31.61
C THR A 495 -0.69 26.48 -31.59
N GLY A 496 -1.41 27.15 -32.51
CA GLY A 496 -2.87 27.06 -32.54
C GLY A 496 -3.55 27.90 -31.46
N ASP A 497 -4.83 27.67 -31.31
CA ASP A 497 -5.66 28.38 -30.34
C ASP A 497 -5.46 27.82 -28.92
N THR A 498 -5.39 28.73 -27.95
CA THR A 498 -5.46 28.38 -26.55
C THR A 498 -6.91 28.08 -26.19
N ILE A 499 -7.14 26.94 -25.54
CA ILE A 499 -8.47 26.49 -25.11
C ILE A 499 -8.62 26.49 -23.59
N VAL A 500 -9.87 26.53 -23.13
CA VAL A 500 -10.24 26.27 -21.74
C VAL A 500 -10.75 24.84 -21.65
N MET A 501 -10.09 24.02 -20.84
CA MET A 501 -10.50 22.63 -20.62
C MET A 501 -11.89 22.57 -20.00
N SER A 502 -12.75 21.72 -20.56
CA SER A 502 -14.09 21.48 -20.02
C SER A 502 -14.00 20.68 -18.72
N THR A 503 -14.58 21.21 -17.64
CA THR A 503 -14.60 20.57 -16.33
C THR A 503 -16.00 20.61 -15.72
N ALA A 504 -16.35 19.58 -14.95
CA ALA A 504 -17.63 19.51 -14.24
C ALA A 504 -17.77 20.57 -13.14
N ARG A 505 -16.66 21.06 -12.61
CA ARG A 505 -16.63 22.04 -11.53
C ARG A 505 -15.95 23.31 -11.99
N GLN A 506 -16.51 24.44 -11.57
CA GLN A 506 -16.02 25.77 -11.89
C GLN A 506 -15.34 26.42 -10.68
N GLY A 507 -14.73 27.58 -10.86
CA GLY A 507 -14.05 28.35 -9.84
C GLY A 507 -12.53 28.31 -9.98
N TYR A 508 -11.82 28.57 -8.89
CA TYR A 508 -10.36 28.56 -8.86
C TYR A 508 -9.80 27.20 -9.29
N SER A 509 -8.77 27.22 -10.10
CA SER A 509 -8.09 26.01 -10.60
C SER A 509 -6.65 26.33 -10.97
N GLU A 510 -5.73 25.53 -10.47
CA GLU A 510 -4.30 25.53 -10.77
C GLU A 510 -3.78 24.10 -10.73
N GLY A 511 -2.46 23.88 -10.90
CA GLY A 511 -1.82 22.58 -10.84
C GLY A 511 -2.46 21.55 -11.75
N PRO A 512 -2.61 21.80 -13.06
CA PRO A 512 -3.19 20.83 -13.98
C PRO A 512 -2.23 19.66 -14.19
N VAL A 513 -2.78 18.45 -14.32
CA VAL A 513 -2.02 17.26 -14.74
C VAL A 513 -2.77 16.54 -15.83
N MET A 514 -2.06 16.14 -16.89
CA MET A 514 -2.59 15.31 -17.96
C MET A 514 -1.79 14.03 -18.06
N PHE A 515 -2.49 12.87 -18.10
CA PHE A 515 -1.87 11.61 -18.43
C PHE A 515 -2.83 10.73 -19.22
N LYS A 516 -2.30 9.70 -19.86
CA LYS A 516 -3.07 8.73 -20.65
C LYS A 516 -2.85 7.32 -20.11
N ARG A 517 -3.94 6.57 -19.94
CA ARG A 517 -3.89 5.15 -19.58
C ARG A 517 -4.90 4.35 -20.40
N LYS A 518 -4.46 3.28 -21.03
CA LYS A 518 -5.33 2.36 -21.81
C LYS A 518 -6.25 3.10 -22.77
N GLY A 519 -5.72 4.13 -23.47
CA GLY A 519 -6.45 4.93 -24.45
C GLY A 519 -7.42 5.97 -23.87
N ILE A 520 -7.40 6.20 -22.55
CA ILE A 520 -8.22 7.21 -21.88
C ILE A 520 -7.29 8.32 -21.38
N TYR A 521 -7.62 9.56 -21.69
CA TYR A 521 -6.97 10.75 -21.16
C TYR A 521 -7.63 11.13 -19.84
N TYR A 522 -6.80 11.43 -18.84
CA TYR A 522 -7.22 11.89 -17.52
C TYR A 522 -6.68 13.31 -17.31
N TYR A 523 -7.58 14.25 -17.10
CA TYR A 523 -7.24 15.61 -16.76
C TYR A 523 -7.55 15.86 -15.30
N ILE A 524 -6.50 16.03 -14.49
CA ILE A 524 -6.60 16.37 -13.07
C ILE A 524 -6.46 17.88 -12.93
N TYR A 525 -7.23 18.47 -12.05
CA TYR A 525 -7.18 19.88 -11.74
C TYR A 525 -7.49 20.16 -10.28
N THR A 526 -6.79 21.12 -9.72
CA THR A 526 -6.99 21.58 -8.34
C THR A 526 -8.17 22.53 -8.28
N LEU A 527 -8.97 22.40 -7.23
CA LEU A 527 -10.09 23.27 -6.89
C LEU A 527 -9.87 23.94 -5.56
N ARG A 528 -10.49 25.10 -5.35
CA ARG A 528 -10.41 25.93 -4.15
C ARG A 528 -8.97 26.41 -3.92
N GLY A 529 -8.78 27.59 -3.45
CA GLY A 529 -7.46 28.15 -3.15
C GLY A 529 -7.07 27.96 -1.70
N ASN A 530 -5.81 28.21 -1.41
CA ASN A 530 -5.21 28.19 -0.07
C ASN A 530 -5.32 26.81 0.61
N GLN A 531 -5.47 26.75 1.91
CA GLN A 531 -5.46 25.52 2.72
C GLN A 531 -6.63 24.55 2.48
N ASN A 532 -7.53 24.84 1.52
CA ASN A 532 -8.72 24.04 1.25
C ASN A 532 -8.67 23.34 -0.11
N TYR A 533 -7.48 23.14 -0.67
CA TYR A 533 -7.34 22.43 -1.94
C TYR A 533 -8.02 21.07 -1.95
N VAL A 534 -8.58 20.72 -3.09
CA VAL A 534 -9.03 19.37 -3.45
C VAL A 534 -8.66 19.12 -4.91
N ASN A 535 -8.39 17.86 -5.26
CA ASN A 535 -8.16 17.46 -6.65
C ASN A 535 -9.38 16.74 -7.20
N ALA A 536 -9.79 17.17 -8.39
CA ALA A 536 -10.84 16.55 -9.18
C ALA A 536 -10.29 16.13 -10.54
N TYR A 537 -11.00 15.25 -11.25
CA TYR A 537 -10.59 14.80 -12.56
C TYR A 537 -11.74 14.68 -13.56
N MET A 538 -11.39 14.73 -14.84
CA MET A 538 -12.24 14.46 -15.99
C MET A 538 -11.58 13.41 -16.87
N MET A 539 -12.35 12.71 -17.68
CA MET A 539 -11.86 11.68 -18.59
C MET A 539 -12.27 11.94 -20.03
N SER A 540 -11.41 11.62 -20.99
CA SER A 540 -11.74 11.66 -22.42
C SER A 540 -11.21 10.41 -23.14
N ARG A 541 -11.99 9.91 -24.10
CA ARG A 541 -11.56 8.87 -25.03
C ARG A 541 -11.27 9.42 -26.43
N GLN A 542 -11.32 10.73 -26.60
CA GLN A 542 -11.21 11.40 -27.90
C GLN A 542 -9.83 12.05 -28.11
N SER A 543 -9.48 12.98 -27.25
CA SER A 543 -8.22 13.71 -27.36
C SER A 543 -7.82 14.34 -26.03
N PRO A 544 -6.54 14.79 -25.88
CA PRO A 544 -6.11 15.49 -24.67
C PRO A 544 -6.72 16.89 -24.52
N LEU A 545 -7.36 17.43 -25.56
CA LEU A 545 -7.94 18.78 -25.54
C LEU A 545 -9.48 18.81 -25.59
N SER A 546 -10.15 17.69 -25.85
CA SER A 546 -11.61 17.67 -26.04
C SER A 546 -12.25 16.35 -25.61
N GLY A 547 -13.61 16.34 -25.53
CA GLY A 547 -14.37 15.14 -25.21
C GLY A 547 -14.29 14.73 -23.74
N PHE A 548 -14.00 15.66 -22.85
CA PHE A 548 -13.90 15.39 -21.41
C PHE A 548 -15.28 15.30 -20.77
N GLU A 549 -15.48 14.19 -20.07
CA GLU A 549 -16.69 13.87 -19.32
C GLU A 549 -16.36 13.63 -17.86
N LYS A 550 -17.31 13.91 -16.98
CA LYS A 550 -17.22 13.59 -15.57
C LYS A 550 -17.26 12.06 -15.41
N PRO A 551 -16.43 11.46 -14.52
CA PRO A 551 -16.54 10.06 -14.18
C PRO A 551 -17.89 9.71 -13.56
N GLU A 552 -18.30 8.46 -13.66
CA GLU A 552 -19.41 7.96 -12.86
C GLU A 552 -19.06 8.06 -11.37
N GLY A 553 -20.00 8.60 -10.59
CA GLY A 553 -19.78 8.80 -9.15
C GLY A 553 -19.06 10.10 -8.78
N ASN A 554 -18.11 10.02 -7.88
CA ASN A 554 -17.38 11.19 -7.36
C ASN A 554 -16.17 11.51 -8.22
N ASP A 555 -16.09 12.75 -8.70
CA ASP A 555 -14.94 13.28 -9.46
C ASP A 555 -13.83 13.86 -8.56
N ILE A 556 -14.08 14.02 -7.26
CA ILE A 556 -13.07 14.41 -6.27
C ILE A 556 -12.44 13.14 -5.70
N PHE A 557 -11.13 12.99 -5.86
CA PHE A 557 -10.40 11.81 -5.37
C PHE A 557 -9.38 12.13 -4.27
N LEU A 558 -8.97 13.40 -4.14
CA LEU A 558 -8.04 13.83 -3.09
C LEU A 558 -8.55 15.09 -2.42
N PHE A 559 -8.62 15.08 -1.09
CA PHE A 559 -9.15 16.17 -0.26
C PHE A 559 -8.49 16.17 1.12
N SER A 560 -8.63 17.28 1.85
CA SER A 560 -8.11 17.40 3.21
C SER A 560 -8.75 16.38 4.15
N SER A 561 -7.93 15.73 4.95
CA SER A 561 -8.36 14.78 5.98
C SER A 561 -7.72 15.15 7.32
N ILE A 562 -8.50 15.77 8.20
CA ILE A 562 -8.04 16.14 9.55
C ILE A 562 -7.62 14.90 10.34
N ALA A 563 -8.36 13.79 10.21
CA ALA A 563 -8.07 12.54 10.90
C ALA A 563 -6.70 11.95 10.53
N ASN A 564 -6.25 12.20 9.27
CA ASN A 564 -4.97 11.72 8.76
C ASN A 564 -3.89 12.83 8.74
N ASN A 565 -4.17 13.98 9.34
CA ASN A 565 -3.28 15.14 9.34
C ASN A 565 -2.85 15.59 7.91
N VAL A 566 -3.77 15.49 6.95
CA VAL A 566 -3.59 15.93 5.57
C VAL A 566 -4.37 17.23 5.35
N TRP A 567 -3.67 18.29 4.98
CA TRP A 567 -4.25 19.61 4.78
C TRP A 567 -3.98 20.10 3.37
N GLY A 568 -5.01 20.55 2.66
CA GLY A 568 -4.93 21.23 1.39
C GLY A 568 -4.13 20.48 0.32
N PRO A 569 -4.36 19.17 0.05
CA PRO A 569 -3.64 18.45 -0.98
C PRO A 569 -4.04 19.00 -2.34
N GLY A 570 -3.18 19.83 -2.90
CA GLY A 570 -3.33 20.45 -4.21
C GLY A 570 -2.03 20.36 -4.97
N HIS A 571 -2.05 20.69 -6.24
CA HIS A 571 -0.91 20.76 -7.14
C HIS A 571 0.08 19.60 -6.93
N GLY A 572 -0.29 18.42 -7.35
CA GLY A 572 0.58 17.24 -7.39
C GLY A 572 0.90 16.87 -8.82
N ASN A 573 1.67 15.82 -8.97
CA ASN A 573 1.96 15.19 -10.25
C ASN A 573 1.45 13.74 -10.22
N VAL A 574 1.28 13.12 -11.37
CA VAL A 574 0.96 11.71 -11.50
C VAL A 574 2.11 11.01 -12.19
N PHE A 575 2.69 10.05 -11.53
CA PHE A 575 3.78 9.25 -12.06
C PHE A 575 3.32 7.80 -12.25
N TYR A 576 3.53 7.25 -13.45
CA TYR A 576 3.27 5.84 -13.72
C TYR A 576 4.51 5.02 -13.41
N ASN A 577 4.37 4.05 -12.50
CA ASN A 577 5.39 3.09 -12.21
C ASN A 577 5.13 1.81 -13.02
N GLU A 578 5.92 1.60 -14.07
CA GLU A 578 5.81 0.42 -14.95
C GLU A 578 6.08 -0.89 -14.22
N GLU A 579 6.91 -0.89 -13.20
CA GLU A 579 7.29 -2.09 -12.45
C GLU A 579 6.16 -2.66 -11.61
N THR A 580 5.26 -1.80 -11.12
CA THR A 580 4.12 -2.18 -10.28
C THR A 580 2.77 -2.06 -10.99
N ASP A 581 2.73 -1.55 -12.24
CA ASP A 581 1.51 -1.14 -12.98
C ASP A 581 0.62 -0.15 -12.17
N ASP A 582 1.26 0.72 -11.38
CA ASP A 582 0.60 1.66 -10.50
C ASP A 582 0.86 3.11 -10.87
N TYR A 583 -0.03 4.00 -10.38
CA TYR A 583 0.14 5.45 -10.42
C TYR A 583 0.39 5.99 -9.00
N ILE A 584 1.42 6.80 -8.88
CA ILE A 584 1.84 7.45 -7.63
C ILE A 584 1.55 8.94 -7.73
#